data_494540732863abb605da21edb6f97516
#
_entry.id   494540732863abb605da21edb6f97516
#
_cell.length_a   1.000
_cell.length_b   1.000
_cell.length_c   1.000
_cell.angle_alpha   90.00
_cell.angle_beta   90.00
_cell.angle_gamma   90.00
#
_symmetry.space_group_name_H-M   'P 1'
#
loop_
_entity.id
_entity.type
_entity.pdbx_description
1 polymer ?
#
loop_
_entity_poly.entity_id
_entity_poly.type
_entity_poly.pdbx_seq_one_letter_code
_entity_poly.pdbx_strand_id
1 'polypeptide(L)'
;MLNKLKKIFVPPEEDASSVEITDPALLRRFLDNPGFPHLISFPRTGSHWLRLLMELYFEKPSLVRAFYFKDAQDFTCYHRHDVELTLQARDVICLYRHPVPTVYSQLKYGNENIEDTERIVYYARLYGRHLKKWLITENFTRQKTIITYERLSADPSAEFAKVCAHFKKEFDREKFLQVVARVSKESLKEKTAHDQQVVNLSASYQQQRESFAQSHAPLVMETVFAQDPNLKPILSV
;
A
#
# COMPACT_ATOMS: atom_id res chain seq x y z
N MET A 1 -34.02 -21.45 -17.55
CA MET A 1 -32.99 -20.41 -17.77
C MET A 1 -33.19 -19.32 -16.76
N LEU A 2 -32.48 -19.37 -15.64
CA LEU A 2 -32.54 -18.31 -14.63
C LEU A 2 -31.64 -17.16 -15.08
N ASN A 3 -32.26 -16.02 -15.42
CA ASN A 3 -31.56 -14.73 -15.55
C ASN A 3 -30.91 -14.39 -14.20
N LYS A 4 -29.62 -14.62 -14.06
CA LYS A 4 -28.84 -14.01 -12.99
C LYS A 4 -28.81 -12.50 -13.31
N LEU A 5 -29.72 -11.74 -12.69
CA LEU A 5 -29.63 -10.29 -12.65
C LEU A 5 -28.22 -9.95 -12.13
N LYS A 6 -27.35 -9.46 -13.00
CA LYS A 6 -26.06 -8.90 -12.62
C LYS A 6 -26.39 -7.78 -11.62
N LYS A 7 -26.01 -7.98 -10.37
CA LYS A 7 -26.12 -6.96 -9.32
C LYS A 7 -25.31 -5.75 -9.81
N ILE A 8 -26.01 -4.69 -10.23
CA ILE A 8 -25.35 -3.43 -10.60
C ILE A 8 -24.69 -2.94 -9.31
N PHE A 9 -23.37 -2.82 -9.33
CA PHE A 9 -22.61 -2.23 -8.23
C PHE A 9 -23.04 -0.76 -8.10
N VAL A 10 -23.85 -0.47 -7.09
CA VAL A 10 -24.21 0.92 -6.72
C VAL A 10 -23.23 1.33 -5.64
N PRO A 11 -22.33 2.26 -5.95
CA PRO A 11 -21.36 2.75 -4.98
C PRO A 11 -22.06 3.62 -3.92
N PRO A 12 -21.53 3.66 -2.67
CA PRO A 12 -22.00 4.59 -1.65
C PRO A 12 -21.80 6.04 -2.11
N GLU A 13 -22.67 6.95 -1.63
CA GLU A 13 -22.62 8.38 -1.92
C GLU A 13 -21.25 8.99 -1.62
N GLU A 14 -20.83 9.94 -2.45
CA GLU A 14 -19.51 10.58 -2.41
C GLU A 14 -19.43 11.66 -1.33
N ASP A 15 -19.41 11.28 -0.07
CA ASP A 15 -18.89 12.16 0.97
C ASP A 15 -17.35 12.11 0.96
N ALA A 16 -16.71 13.27 0.78
CA ALA A 16 -15.26 13.40 0.61
C ALA A 16 -14.44 12.95 1.82
N SER A 17 -15.03 12.91 3.02
CA SER A 17 -14.30 12.58 4.26
C SER A 17 -14.10 11.07 4.43
N SER A 18 -12.90 10.66 4.89
CA SER A 18 -12.65 9.32 5.40
C SER A 18 -12.86 9.28 6.92
N VAL A 19 -13.21 8.12 7.46
CA VAL A 19 -13.41 7.91 8.91
C VAL A 19 -12.34 6.98 9.46
N GLU A 20 -11.68 7.40 10.52
CA GLU A 20 -10.72 6.56 11.24
C GLU A 20 -11.44 5.56 12.15
N ILE A 21 -10.99 4.33 12.16
CA ILE A 21 -11.55 3.27 13.00
C ILE A 21 -10.82 3.31 14.35
N THR A 22 -11.48 3.86 15.37
CA THR A 22 -10.88 4.07 16.70
C THR A 22 -11.56 3.30 17.83
N ASP A 23 -12.70 2.63 17.56
CA ASP A 23 -13.40 1.86 18.58
C ASP A 23 -12.54 0.68 19.09
N PRO A 24 -12.12 0.69 20.38
CA PRO A 24 -11.25 -0.34 20.92
C PRO A 24 -11.89 -1.73 20.98
N ALA A 25 -13.23 -1.82 21.10
CA ALA A 25 -13.93 -3.10 21.12
C ALA A 25 -13.95 -3.71 19.72
N LEU A 26 -14.23 -2.89 18.71
CA LEU A 26 -14.17 -3.28 17.32
C LEU A 26 -12.75 -3.71 16.91
N LEU A 27 -11.73 -2.93 17.28
CA LEU A 27 -10.33 -3.27 17.02
C LEU A 27 -9.96 -4.62 17.63
N ARG A 28 -10.25 -4.86 18.91
CA ARG A 28 -9.96 -6.13 19.59
C ARG A 28 -10.63 -7.31 18.93
N ARG A 29 -11.89 -7.19 18.52
CA ARG A 29 -12.65 -8.27 17.85
C ARG A 29 -11.89 -8.87 16.65
N PHE A 30 -11.14 -8.04 15.90
CA PHE A 30 -10.38 -8.49 14.75
C PHE A 30 -8.91 -8.80 15.09
N LEU A 31 -8.26 -7.99 15.92
CA LEU A 31 -6.84 -8.13 16.22
C LEU A 31 -6.53 -9.29 17.18
N ASP A 32 -7.49 -9.72 18.00
CA ASP A 32 -7.37 -10.93 18.81
C ASP A 32 -7.42 -12.22 17.98
N ASN A 33 -7.84 -12.12 16.70
CA ASN A 33 -7.76 -13.24 15.78
C ASN A 33 -6.37 -13.27 15.10
N PRO A 34 -5.51 -14.24 15.43
CA PRO A 34 -4.15 -14.31 14.87
C PRO A 34 -4.11 -14.61 13.36
N GLY A 35 -5.24 -15.01 12.78
CA GLY A 35 -5.41 -15.22 11.35
C GLY A 35 -6.01 -14.02 10.61
N PHE A 36 -6.28 -12.89 11.30
CA PHE A 36 -6.79 -11.72 10.62
C PHE A 36 -5.69 -11.12 9.71
N PRO A 37 -5.99 -10.87 8.42
CA PRO A 37 -4.99 -10.44 7.45
C PRO A 37 -4.36 -9.08 7.79
N HIS A 38 -3.08 -8.95 7.54
CA HIS A 38 -2.36 -7.68 7.65
C HIS A 38 -1.91 -7.21 6.27
N LEU A 39 -2.18 -5.94 5.97
CA LEU A 39 -1.52 -5.24 4.86
C LEU A 39 -0.29 -4.54 5.41
N ILE A 40 0.88 -5.06 5.09
CA ILE A 40 2.16 -4.52 5.52
C ILE A 40 2.77 -3.70 4.40
N SER A 41 3.19 -2.50 4.73
CA SER A 41 3.88 -1.62 3.79
C SER A 41 4.86 -0.72 4.53
N PHE A 42 5.87 -0.22 3.82
CA PHE A 42 6.61 0.95 4.31
C PHE A 42 5.84 2.23 3.97
N PRO A 43 6.02 3.34 4.73
CA PRO A 43 5.43 4.62 4.33
C PRO A 43 5.79 5.00 2.88
N ARG A 44 4.87 5.62 2.18
CA ARG A 44 5.04 6.14 0.80
C ARG A 44 5.14 5.08 -0.32
N THR A 45 4.75 3.84 -0.06
CA THR A 45 4.73 2.76 -1.06
C THR A 45 3.40 2.61 -1.80
N GLY A 46 2.41 3.50 -1.57
CA GLY A 46 1.12 3.48 -2.27
C GLY A 46 0.01 2.71 -1.55
N SER A 47 0.13 2.49 -0.23
CA SER A 47 -0.85 1.73 0.57
C SER A 47 -2.26 2.32 0.54
N HIS A 48 -2.42 3.65 0.45
CA HIS A 48 -3.73 4.27 0.32
C HIS A 48 -4.43 3.84 -0.98
N TRP A 49 -3.71 3.82 -2.09
CA TRP A 49 -4.27 3.39 -3.36
C TRP A 49 -4.72 1.93 -3.34
N LEU A 50 -3.87 1.01 -2.86
CA LEU A 50 -4.25 -0.39 -2.74
C LEU A 50 -5.45 -0.58 -1.78
N ARG A 51 -5.49 0.15 -0.66
CA ARG A 51 -6.60 0.08 0.29
C ARG A 51 -7.92 0.57 -0.31
N LEU A 52 -7.91 1.65 -1.10
CA LEU A 52 -9.11 2.12 -1.79
C LEU A 52 -9.60 1.09 -2.81
N LEU A 53 -8.69 0.50 -3.60
CA LEU A 53 -9.04 -0.58 -4.53
C LEU A 53 -9.67 -1.76 -3.80
N MET A 54 -9.07 -2.19 -2.69
CA MET A 54 -9.58 -3.29 -1.87
C MET A 54 -10.94 -2.95 -1.27
N GLU A 55 -11.10 -1.76 -0.71
CA GLU A 55 -12.35 -1.33 -0.07
C GLU A 55 -13.51 -1.32 -1.06
N LEU A 56 -13.33 -0.73 -2.24
CA LEU A 56 -14.36 -0.69 -3.27
C LEU A 56 -14.65 -2.07 -3.87
N TYR A 57 -13.61 -2.88 -4.08
CA TYR A 57 -13.79 -4.20 -4.69
C TYR A 57 -14.47 -5.20 -3.75
N PHE A 58 -14.05 -5.25 -2.49
CA PHE A 58 -14.60 -6.17 -1.48
C PHE A 58 -15.80 -5.58 -0.72
N GLU A 59 -16.11 -4.31 -0.93
CA GLU A 59 -17.17 -3.57 -0.19
C GLU A 59 -16.92 -3.58 1.33
N LYS A 60 -15.64 -3.60 1.72
CA LYS A 60 -15.16 -3.66 3.10
C LYS A 60 -13.89 -2.83 3.26
N PRO A 61 -13.83 -1.89 4.21
CA PRO A 61 -12.63 -1.10 4.45
C PRO A 61 -11.51 -1.92 5.11
N SER A 62 -10.35 -1.32 5.23
CA SER A 62 -9.31 -1.80 6.15
C SER A 62 -9.62 -1.35 7.57
N LEU A 63 -9.17 -2.12 8.58
CA LEU A 63 -9.37 -1.84 10.00
C LEU A 63 -8.48 -0.68 10.51
N VAL A 64 -8.31 0.36 9.73
CA VAL A 64 -7.59 1.60 10.14
C VAL A 64 -8.42 2.81 9.76
N ARG A 65 -9.01 2.76 8.57
CA ARG A 65 -9.73 3.89 8.01
C ARG A 65 -10.65 3.42 6.90
N ALA A 66 -11.91 3.85 6.95
CA ALA A 66 -12.90 3.68 5.90
C ALA A 66 -12.94 4.92 5.01
N PHE A 67 -12.92 4.73 3.69
CA PHE A 67 -12.99 5.80 2.71
C PHE A 67 -14.38 5.91 2.08
N TYR A 68 -15.06 4.79 1.92
CA TYR A 68 -16.39 4.68 1.29
C TYR A 68 -17.40 3.99 2.21
N PHE A 69 -17.03 2.87 2.83
CA PHE A 69 -17.95 2.06 3.65
C PHE A 69 -17.75 2.40 5.13
N LYS A 70 -18.20 3.61 5.53
CA LYS A 70 -17.91 4.21 6.85
C LYS A 70 -18.58 3.49 8.02
N ASP A 71 -19.75 2.89 7.78
CA ASP A 71 -20.54 2.17 8.80
C ASP A 71 -20.22 0.66 8.82
N ALA A 72 -19.12 0.27 8.16
CA ALA A 72 -18.75 -1.15 8.08
C ALA A 72 -18.48 -1.76 9.44
N GLN A 73 -19.00 -2.98 9.66
CA GLN A 73 -18.75 -3.81 10.84
C GLN A 73 -17.83 -5.00 10.51
N ASP A 74 -17.37 -5.09 9.28
CA ASP A 74 -16.45 -6.13 8.79
C ASP A 74 -15.35 -5.48 7.93
N PHE A 75 -14.15 -6.05 7.97
CA PHE A 75 -12.94 -5.42 7.43
C PHE A 75 -12.12 -6.42 6.62
N THR A 76 -11.34 -5.90 5.65
CA THR A 76 -10.48 -6.72 4.79
C THR A 76 -9.18 -7.11 5.48
N CYS A 77 -8.53 -6.16 6.13
CA CYS A 77 -7.19 -6.35 6.72
C CYS A 77 -6.87 -5.23 7.71
N TYR A 78 -5.83 -5.42 8.51
CA TYR A 78 -5.24 -4.37 9.35
C TYR A 78 -4.00 -3.81 8.68
N HIS A 79 -4.04 -2.55 8.27
CA HIS A 79 -2.88 -1.89 7.63
C HIS A 79 -1.88 -1.41 8.68
N ARG A 80 -0.60 -1.77 8.50
CA ARG A 80 0.51 -1.35 9.36
C ARG A 80 1.74 -0.95 8.56
N HIS A 81 2.41 0.08 9.06
CA HIS A 81 3.79 0.39 8.68
C HIS A 81 4.72 -0.21 9.74
N ASP A 82 5.37 -1.33 9.44
CA ASP A 82 6.30 -2.00 10.37
C ASP A 82 7.69 -1.36 10.26
N VAL A 83 7.82 -0.09 10.63
CA VAL A 83 9.08 0.65 10.58
C VAL A 83 10.05 0.17 11.66
N GLU A 84 9.53 -0.17 12.84
CA GLU A 84 10.31 -0.68 13.98
C GLU A 84 10.68 -2.16 13.84
N LEU A 85 10.14 -2.85 12.85
CA LEU A 85 10.38 -4.27 12.56
C LEU A 85 9.99 -5.22 13.70
N THR A 86 9.03 -4.84 14.52
CA THR A 86 8.56 -5.64 15.68
C THR A 86 7.34 -6.48 15.37
N LEU A 87 6.62 -6.18 14.29
CA LEU A 87 5.37 -6.84 13.96
C LEU A 87 5.59 -8.31 13.59
N GLN A 88 4.73 -9.19 14.10
CA GLN A 88 4.57 -10.58 13.67
C GLN A 88 3.14 -10.79 13.22
N ALA A 89 2.94 -11.30 12.00
CA ALA A 89 1.63 -11.57 11.44
C ALA A 89 1.64 -12.90 10.67
N ARG A 90 0.57 -13.70 10.83
CA ARG A 90 0.48 -15.02 10.19
C ARG A 90 -0.02 -14.93 8.75
N ASP A 91 -0.81 -13.93 8.46
CA ASP A 91 -1.48 -13.71 7.17
C ASP A 91 -1.15 -12.29 6.69
N VAL A 92 -0.44 -12.17 5.55
CA VAL A 92 0.16 -10.91 5.14
C VAL A 92 0.01 -10.66 3.64
N ILE A 93 -0.52 -9.50 3.29
CA ILE A 93 -0.31 -8.86 1.99
C ILE A 93 0.82 -7.84 2.18
N CYS A 94 1.95 -8.04 1.53
CA CYS A 94 3.09 -7.15 1.61
C CYS A 94 3.14 -6.26 0.36
N LEU A 95 2.96 -4.95 0.54
CA LEU A 95 3.10 -3.96 -0.52
C LEU A 95 4.46 -3.29 -0.43
N TYR A 96 5.23 -3.37 -1.51
CA TYR A 96 6.46 -2.60 -1.63
C TYR A 96 6.52 -1.80 -2.94
N ARG A 97 7.45 -0.89 -2.99
CA ARG A 97 7.74 0.00 -4.13
C ARG A 97 9.24 0.10 -4.32
N HIS A 98 9.68 0.44 -5.53
CA HIS A 98 11.12 0.66 -5.79
C HIS A 98 11.72 1.65 -4.78
N PRO A 99 12.95 1.38 -4.25
CA PRO A 99 13.52 2.18 -3.16
C PRO A 99 13.71 3.66 -3.49
N VAL A 100 14.17 3.99 -4.68
CA VAL A 100 14.50 5.38 -5.04
C VAL A 100 13.29 6.31 -4.93
N PRO A 101 12.15 6.06 -5.60
CA PRO A 101 10.97 6.92 -5.44
C PRO A 101 10.36 6.85 -4.04
N THR A 102 10.57 5.76 -3.27
CA THR A 102 10.08 5.64 -1.89
C THR A 102 10.86 6.57 -0.96
N VAL A 103 12.20 6.53 -1.03
CA VAL A 103 13.08 7.40 -0.23
C VAL A 103 12.82 8.89 -0.56
N TYR A 104 12.77 9.24 -1.84
CA TYR A 104 12.41 10.60 -2.27
C TYR A 104 11.08 11.05 -1.66
N SER A 105 10.05 10.23 -1.79
CA SER A 105 8.71 10.56 -1.27
C SER A 105 8.69 10.68 0.25
N GLN A 106 9.54 9.93 0.95
CA GLN A 106 9.66 10.00 2.41
C GLN A 106 10.35 11.30 2.85
N LEU A 107 11.43 11.70 2.18
CA LEU A 107 12.11 12.97 2.42
C LEU A 107 11.15 14.16 2.20
N LYS A 108 10.43 14.16 1.09
CA LYS A 108 9.44 15.22 0.80
C LYS A 108 8.31 15.27 1.83
N TYR A 109 7.85 14.11 2.28
CA TYR A 109 6.82 14.02 3.33
C TYR A 109 7.31 14.59 4.68
N GLY A 110 8.57 14.35 5.03
CA GLY A 110 9.21 14.90 6.21
C GLY A 110 9.65 16.37 6.10
N ASN A 111 9.40 17.04 4.96
CA ASN A 111 9.95 18.38 4.64
C ASN A 111 11.47 18.44 4.77
N GLU A 112 12.16 17.34 4.47
CA GLU A 112 13.60 17.24 4.58
C GLU A 112 14.29 17.66 3.28
N ASN A 113 15.56 18.05 3.40
CA ASN A 113 16.38 18.37 2.24
C ASN A 113 16.65 17.09 1.43
N ILE A 114 16.23 17.07 0.17
CA ILE A 114 16.41 15.92 -0.72
C ILE A 114 17.86 15.71 -1.18
N GLU A 115 18.76 16.69 -0.93
CA GLU A 115 20.19 16.60 -1.22
C GLU A 115 21.01 16.20 0.05
N ASP A 116 20.36 16.05 1.19
CA ASP A 116 21.02 15.62 2.44
C ASP A 116 21.34 14.12 2.38
N THR A 117 22.62 13.84 2.11
CA THR A 117 23.12 12.46 1.98
C THR A 117 22.91 11.62 3.23
N GLU A 118 23.02 12.21 4.42
CA GLU A 118 22.80 11.46 5.67
C GLU A 118 21.34 11.03 5.81
N ARG A 119 20.42 11.93 5.48
CA ARG A 119 18.97 11.62 5.49
C ARG A 119 18.57 10.62 4.41
N ILE A 120 19.16 10.72 3.22
CA ILE A 120 18.97 9.74 2.14
C ILE A 120 19.39 8.34 2.63
N VAL A 121 20.62 8.23 3.17
CA VAL A 121 21.16 6.96 3.69
C VAL A 121 20.32 6.44 4.85
N TYR A 122 19.86 7.31 5.75
CA TYR A 122 18.99 6.93 6.85
C TYR A 122 17.70 6.26 6.38
N TYR A 123 16.94 6.90 5.47
CA TYR A 123 15.70 6.33 4.96
C TYR A 123 15.91 5.11 4.07
N ALA A 124 16.97 5.10 3.25
CA ALA A 124 17.33 3.95 2.45
C ALA A 124 17.66 2.73 3.31
N ARG A 125 18.36 2.92 4.43
CA ARG A 125 18.68 1.87 5.40
C ARG A 125 17.43 1.35 6.12
N LEU A 126 16.56 2.23 6.59
CA LEU A 126 15.29 1.84 7.21
C LEU A 126 14.45 1.02 6.25
N TYR A 127 14.31 1.49 5.01
CA TYR A 127 13.54 0.79 4.01
C TYR A 127 14.18 -0.54 3.60
N GLY A 128 15.49 -0.58 3.43
CA GLY A 128 16.23 -1.81 3.14
C GLY A 128 16.04 -2.87 4.22
N ARG A 129 16.07 -2.50 5.49
CA ARG A 129 15.78 -3.40 6.63
C ARG A 129 14.34 -3.91 6.60
N HIS A 130 13.37 -3.05 6.26
CA HIS A 130 11.98 -3.44 6.08
C HIS A 130 11.82 -4.46 4.94
N LEU A 131 12.42 -4.18 3.78
CA LEU A 131 12.41 -5.10 2.64
C LEU A 131 13.09 -6.44 2.97
N LYS A 132 14.25 -6.40 3.62
CA LYS A 132 14.92 -7.61 4.10
C LYS A 132 13.99 -8.46 4.96
N LYS A 133 13.35 -7.85 5.97
CA LYS A 133 12.42 -8.58 6.84
C LYS A 133 11.31 -9.22 6.03
N TRP A 134 10.55 -8.42 5.30
CA TRP A 134 9.28 -8.89 4.72
C TRP A 134 9.42 -9.68 3.41
N LEU A 135 10.52 -9.48 2.66
CA LEU A 135 10.74 -10.20 1.41
C LEU A 135 11.68 -11.41 1.56
N ILE A 136 12.62 -11.36 2.52
CA ILE A 136 13.70 -12.38 2.63
C ILE A 136 13.58 -13.21 3.92
N THR A 137 13.57 -12.57 5.10
CA THR A 137 13.85 -13.26 6.37
C THR A 137 12.62 -13.60 7.20
N GLU A 138 11.45 -13.01 6.91
CA GLU A 138 10.24 -13.27 7.68
C GLU A 138 9.77 -14.71 7.53
N ASN A 139 9.73 -15.46 8.64
CA ASN A 139 9.38 -16.87 8.69
C ASN A 139 8.15 -17.18 9.58
N PHE A 140 7.62 -16.20 10.30
CA PHE A 140 6.42 -16.36 11.13
C PHE A 140 5.15 -16.41 10.28
N THR A 141 5.16 -15.75 9.14
CA THR A 141 4.05 -15.63 8.21
C THR A 141 3.79 -16.98 7.52
N ARG A 142 2.53 -17.46 7.60
CA ARG A 142 2.10 -18.71 6.97
C ARG A 142 1.49 -18.50 5.58
N GLN A 143 0.83 -17.37 5.39
CA GLN A 143 0.27 -16.96 4.09
C GLN A 143 0.82 -15.59 3.75
N LYS A 144 1.51 -15.47 2.61
CA LYS A 144 2.10 -14.21 2.16
C LYS A 144 1.78 -13.97 0.68
N THR A 145 1.25 -12.80 0.38
CA THR A 145 1.09 -12.31 -0.99
C THR A 145 1.90 -11.03 -1.14
N ILE A 146 2.75 -10.98 -2.17
CA ILE A 146 3.60 -9.84 -2.47
C ILE A 146 2.97 -9.03 -3.61
N ILE A 147 2.75 -7.75 -3.36
CA ILE A 147 2.23 -6.76 -4.32
C ILE A 147 3.30 -5.70 -4.54
N THR A 148 3.58 -5.36 -5.78
CA THR A 148 4.50 -4.28 -6.10
C THR A 148 3.76 -3.08 -6.66
N TYR A 149 4.13 -1.88 -6.21
CA TYR A 149 3.52 -0.65 -6.68
C TYR A 149 3.67 -0.48 -8.20
N GLU A 150 4.84 -0.83 -8.74
CA GLU A 150 5.15 -0.72 -10.16
C GLU A 150 4.26 -1.62 -11.01
N ARG A 151 4.10 -2.89 -10.61
CA ARG A 151 3.20 -3.83 -11.32
C ARG A 151 1.74 -3.42 -11.16
N LEU A 152 1.34 -2.99 -9.97
CA LEU A 152 -0.01 -2.47 -9.74
C LEU A 152 -0.30 -1.24 -10.63
N SER A 153 0.72 -0.43 -10.93
CA SER A 153 0.59 0.73 -11.83
C SER A 153 0.59 0.35 -13.31
N ALA A 154 1.34 -0.68 -13.69
CA ALA A 154 1.47 -1.12 -15.08
C ALA A 154 0.30 -2.02 -15.53
N ASP A 155 -0.06 -3.00 -14.71
CA ASP A 155 -1.20 -3.89 -14.91
C ASP A 155 -1.96 -4.09 -13.60
N PRO A 156 -2.85 -3.15 -13.25
CA PRO A 156 -3.65 -3.23 -12.03
C PRO A 156 -4.45 -4.52 -11.90
N SER A 157 -4.97 -5.04 -13.03
CA SER A 157 -5.81 -6.24 -13.04
C SER A 157 -5.03 -7.50 -12.66
N ALA A 158 -3.87 -7.71 -13.28
CA ALA A 158 -3.04 -8.87 -12.98
C ALA A 158 -2.50 -8.84 -11.54
N GLU A 159 -2.08 -7.66 -11.07
CA GLU A 159 -1.52 -7.53 -9.72
C GLU A 159 -2.61 -7.63 -8.65
N PHE A 160 -3.79 -7.05 -8.87
CA PHE A 160 -4.91 -7.15 -7.93
C PHE A 160 -5.54 -8.55 -7.88
N ALA A 161 -5.49 -9.32 -8.96
CA ALA A 161 -5.92 -10.72 -8.95
C ALA A 161 -5.21 -11.55 -7.87
N LYS A 162 -3.95 -11.23 -7.54
CA LYS A 162 -3.22 -11.86 -6.43
C LYS A 162 -3.85 -11.55 -5.07
N VAL A 163 -4.40 -10.35 -4.90
CA VAL A 163 -5.15 -9.97 -3.68
C VAL A 163 -6.42 -10.78 -3.56
N CYS A 164 -7.16 -10.97 -4.67
CA CYS A 164 -8.33 -11.83 -4.68
C CYS A 164 -7.98 -13.28 -4.33
N ALA A 165 -6.92 -13.82 -4.93
CA ALA A 165 -6.43 -15.16 -4.63
C ALA A 165 -6.02 -15.32 -3.15
N HIS A 166 -5.39 -14.30 -2.56
CA HIS A 166 -5.06 -14.26 -1.14
C HIS A 166 -6.29 -14.46 -0.25
N PHE A 167 -7.40 -13.79 -0.57
CA PHE A 167 -8.69 -13.94 0.12
C PHE A 167 -9.52 -15.12 -0.35
N LYS A 168 -8.98 -15.99 -1.23
CA LYS A 168 -9.70 -17.14 -1.82
C LYS A 168 -10.99 -16.71 -2.51
N LYS A 169 -10.96 -15.56 -3.19
CA LYS A 169 -12.06 -15.01 -3.98
C LYS A 169 -11.73 -15.10 -5.46
N GLU A 170 -12.75 -15.38 -6.26
CA GLU A 170 -12.63 -15.27 -7.71
C GLU A 170 -12.44 -13.80 -8.10
N PHE A 171 -11.55 -13.57 -9.08
CA PHE A 171 -11.30 -12.22 -9.59
C PHE A 171 -12.31 -11.88 -10.69
N ASP A 172 -13.21 -10.95 -10.41
CA ASP A 172 -14.11 -10.35 -11.37
C ASP A 172 -13.45 -9.14 -12.04
N ARG A 173 -12.98 -9.34 -13.27
CA ARG A 173 -12.29 -8.30 -14.04
C ARG A 173 -13.19 -7.11 -14.38
N GLU A 174 -14.48 -7.36 -14.71
CA GLU A 174 -15.42 -6.27 -15.07
C GLU A 174 -15.66 -5.37 -13.85
N LYS A 175 -15.94 -5.96 -12.67
CA LYS A 175 -16.07 -5.24 -11.40
C LYS A 175 -14.80 -4.45 -11.11
N PHE A 176 -13.63 -5.06 -11.28
CA PHE A 176 -12.37 -4.40 -10.97
C PHE A 176 -12.08 -3.20 -11.87
N LEU A 177 -12.38 -3.29 -13.16
CA LEU A 177 -12.22 -2.15 -14.08
C LEU A 177 -13.11 -0.96 -13.68
N GLN A 178 -14.33 -1.22 -13.20
CA GLN A 178 -15.20 -0.17 -12.65
C GLN A 178 -14.59 0.46 -11.38
N VAL A 179 -14.00 -0.35 -10.51
CA VAL A 179 -13.29 0.12 -9.31
C VAL A 179 -12.10 0.99 -9.68
N VAL A 180 -11.24 0.53 -10.59
CA VAL A 180 -10.05 1.31 -11.02
C VAL A 180 -10.44 2.65 -11.62
N ALA A 181 -11.50 2.69 -12.44
CA ALA A 181 -11.97 3.94 -13.04
C ALA A 181 -12.41 4.99 -12.00
N ARG A 182 -12.79 4.57 -10.79
CA ARG A 182 -13.18 5.46 -9.69
C ARG A 182 -12.02 5.89 -8.81
N VAL A 183 -10.90 5.17 -8.82
CA VAL A 183 -9.74 5.46 -7.95
C VAL A 183 -8.67 6.18 -8.76
N SER A 184 -8.96 7.41 -9.17
CA SER A 184 -7.98 8.30 -9.78
C SER A 184 -7.06 8.92 -8.71
N LYS A 185 -5.99 9.60 -9.15
CA LYS A 185 -5.12 10.36 -8.23
C LYS A 185 -5.86 11.50 -7.56
N GLU A 186 -6.81 12.10 -8.27
CA GLU A 186 -7.65 13.19 -7.78
C GLU A 186 -8.60 12.69 -6.70
N SER A 187 -9.32 11.57 -6.94
CA SER A 187 -10.18 10.95 -5.93
C SER A 187 -9.39 10.46 -4.73
N LEU A 188 -8.18 9.93 -4.95
CA LEU A 188 -7.28 9.55 -3.87
C LEU A 188 -6.88 10.76 -3.02
N LYS A 189 -6.53 11.90 -3.65
CA LYS A 189 -6.18 13.14 -2.96
C LYS A 189 -7.36 13.65 -2.13
N GLU A 190 -8.56 13.61 -2.68
CA GLU A 190 -9.78 14.01 -2.00
C GLU A 190 -10.08 13.13 -0.78
N LYS A 191 -10.06 11.81 -0.94
CA LYS A 191 -10.28 10.85 0.16
C LYS A 191 -9.18 10.87 1.22
N THR A 192 -8.00 11.39 0.91
CA THR A 192 -6.88 11.56 1.84
C THR A 192 -6.65 13.00 2.25
N ALA A 193 -7.65 13.89 2.13
CA ALA A 193 -7.54 15.32 2.43
C ALA A 193 -7.14 15.63 3.89
N HIS A 194 -7.32 14.67 4.82
CA HIS A 194 -6.82 14.73 6.19
C HIS A 194 -5.27 14.80 6.27
N ASP A 195 -4.58 14.38 5.21
CA ASP A 195 -3.13 14.49 5.06
C ASP A 195 -2.80 14.92 3.62
N GLN A 196 -2.67 16.24 3.43
CA GLN A 196 -2.44 16.84 2.12
C GLN A 196 -1.13 16.40 1.44
N GLN A 197 -0.22 15.81 2.19
CA GLN A 197 1.08 15.33 1.67
C GLN A 197 1.00 13.92 1.09
N VAL A 198 -0.12 13.21 1.26
CA VAL A 198 -0.28 11.84 0.75
C VAL A 198 -0.16 11.78 -0.78
N VAL A 199 -0.79 12.72 -1.48
CA VAL A 199 -0.76 12.79 -2.94
C VAL A 199 -0.28 14.15 -3.41
N ASN A 200 0.84 14.18 -4.13
CA ASN A 200 1.32 15.39 -4.78
C ASN A 200 1.16 15.27 -6.30
N LEU A 201 0.38 16.18 -6.88
CA LEU A 201 0.05 16.23 -8.30
C LEU A 201 0.85 17.30 -9.06
N SER A 202 1.74 18.06 -8.39
CA SER A 202 2.46 19.15 -9.05
C SER A 202 3.49 18.64 -10.06
N ALA A 203 3.62 19.35 -11.18
CA ALA A 203 4.64 19.07 -12.18
C ALA A 203 6.07 19.19 -11.60
N SER A 204 6.28 20.16 -10.70
CA SER A 204 7.56 20.35 -10.00
C SER A 204 7.94 19.13 -9.14
N TYR A 205 6.99 18.45 -8.52
CA TYR A 205 7.25 17.23 -7.77
C TYR A 205 7.79 16.10 -8.67
N GLN A 206 7.20 15.95 -9.86
CA GLN A 206 7.65 14.93 -10.82
C GLN A 206 9.07 15.22 -11.31
N GLN A 207 9.34 16.46 -11.70
CA GLN A 207 10.66 16.87 -12.15
C GLN A 207 11.74 16.69 -11.06
N GLN A 208 11.45 17.10 -9.83
CA GLN A 208 12.37 16.91 -8.70
C GLN A 208 12.61 15.42 -8.41
N ARG A 209 11.59 14.57 -8.55
CA ARG A 209 11.74 13.12 -8.37
C ARG A 209 12.64 12.50 -9.42
N GLU A 210 12.55 12.94 -10.66
CA GLU A 210 13.42 12.49 -11.76
C GLU A 210 14.86 12.94 -11.54
N SER A 211 15.08 14.21 -11.18
CA SER A 211 16.40 14.74 -10.81
C SER A 211 17.01 13.98 -9.64
N PHE A 212 16.23 13.74 -8.57
CA PHE A 212 16.69 12.94 -7.43
C PHE A 212 17.09 11.52 -7.86
N ALA A 213 16.32 10.89 -8.73
CA ALA A 213 16.65 9.56 -9.23
C ALA A 213 17.97 9.55 -10.02
N GLN A 214 18.19 10.56 -10.86
CA GLN A 214 19.45 10.70 -11.63
C GLN A 214 20.66 10.87 -10.71
N SER A 215 20.53 11.68 -9.65
CA SER A 215 21.65 12.02 -8.77
C SER A 215 21.91 10.99 -7.67
N HIS A 216 20.87 10.38 -7.12
CA HIS A 216 20.97 9.62 -5.87
C HIS A 216 20.59 8.14 -5.99
N ALA A 217 20.15 7.63 -7.16
CA ALA A 217 19.77 6.23 -7.29
C ALA A 217 20.89 5.25 -6.89
N PRO A 218 22.17 5.46 -7.30
CA PRO A 218 23.24 4.56 -6.88
C PRO A 218 23.37 4.48 -5.36
N LEU A 219 23.41 5.62 -4.67
CA LEU A 219 23.54 5.69 -3.21
C LEU A 219 22.38 4.98 -2.49
N VAL A 220 21.14 5.23 -2.94
CA VAL A 220 19.95 4.60 -2.36
C VAL A 220 20.01 3.08 -2.54
N MET A 221 20.31 2.61 -3.76
CA MET A 221 20.32 1.19 -4.07
C MET A 221 21.46 0.45 -3.38
N GLU A 222 22.66 1.00 -3.36
CA GLU A 222 23.80 0.45 -2.61
C GLU A 222 23.47 0.32 -1.11
N THR A 223 22.88 1.35 -0.52
CA THR A 223 22.48 1.36 0.89
C THR A 223 21.43 0.28 1.18
N VAL A 224 20.45 0.10 0.28
CA VAL A 224 19.42 -0.94 0.41
C VAL A 224 20.04 -2.33 0.25
N PHE A 225 20.88 -2.56 -0.75
CA PHE A 225 21.52 -3.85 -0.98
C PHE A 225 22.52 -4.23 0.11
N ALA A 226 23.11 -3.25 0.79
CA ALA A 226 23.96 -3.49 1.97
C ALA A 226 23.17 -4.08 3.16
N GLN A 227 21.84 -3.98 3.19
CA GLN A 227 21.02 -4.63 4.22
C GLN A 227 20.85 -6.12 3.95
N ASP A 228 20.74 -6.53 2.68
CA ASP A 228 20.78 -7.92 2.22
C ASP A 228 21.01 -7.98 0.70
N PRO A 229 22.04 -8.68 0.21
CA PRO A 229 22.32 -8.79 -1.23
C PRO A 229 21.23 -9.53 -2.02
N ASN A 230 20.41 -10.38 -1.35
CA ASN A 230 19.29 -11.08 -1.99
C ASN A 230 18.13 -10.15 -2.36
N LEU A 231 18.15 -8.89 -1.95
CA LEU A 231 17.24 -7.87 -2.43
C LEU A 231 17.51 -7.46 -3.88
N LYS A 232 18.74 -7.64 -4.37
CA LYS A 232 19.12 -7.21 -5.73
C LYS A 232 18.26 -7.86 -6.82
N PRO A 233 18.09 -9.19 -6.91
CA PRO A 233 17.27 -9.80 -7.96
C PRO A 233 15.78 -9.43 -7.85
N ILE A 234 15.29 -9.08 -6.66
CA ILE A 234 13.89 -8.70 -6.44
C ILE A 234 13.59 -7.28 -6.93
N LEU A 235 14.56 -6.37 -6.78
CA LEU A 235 14.41 -4.94 -7.05
C LEU A 235 14.96 -4.50 -8.41
N SER A 236 15.60 -5.39 -9.16
CA SER A 236 16.16 -5.11 -10.50
C SER A 236 15.20 -5.47 -11.65
N VAL A 237 13.94 -5.78 -11.33
CA VAL A 237 12.90 -6.20 -12.29
C VAL A 237 12.03 -5.03 -12.71
#